data_9e51897fed156d95e25b09d95200f765
#
_entry.id   9e51897fed156d95e25b09d95200f765
#
_cell.length_a   1.000
_cell.length_b   1.000
_cell.length_c   1.000
_cell.angle_alpha   90.00
_cell.angle_beta   90.00
_cell.angle_gamma   90.00
#
_symmetry.space_group_name_H-M   'P 1'
#
loop_
_entity.id
_entity.type
_entity.pdbx_description
1 polymer ?
#
loop_
_entity_poly.entity_id
_entity_poly.type
_entity_poly.pdbx_seq_one_letter_code
_entity_poly.pdbx_strand_id
1 'polypeptide(L)'
;MDEARFQRPPSPYPTEVQIDPDHEKRVIDIQPGSGKEEIRCHVSPQSLTSHPSGDYEALSYVWGDWENHGTISLNGIPDFPVTRNLLRALRRVRTRDRPRRVWIDQISINQQEKAERKRQVKQIGRIFSQASRVIVWLGESDEDIDYASKDGRDFFTALRKACSDGTANPWWSRAWVIEEFVLSKRDP
;
A
#
# COMPACT_ATOMS: atom_id res chain seq x y z
N MET A 1 -17.36 -11.02 28.18
CA MET A 1 -16.91 -11.35 26.82
C MET A 1 -15.54 -10.72 26.67
N ASP A 2 -14.53 -11.57 26.78
CA ASP A 2 -13.12 -11.15 26.73
C ASP A 2 -12.79 -10.59 25.35
N GLU A 3 -12.53 -9.28 25.32
CA GLU A 3 -11.70 -8.72 24.27
C GLU A 3 -10.28 -9.31 24.45
N ALA A 4 -10.03 -10.46 23.85
CA ALA A 4 -8.69 -10.96 23.68
C ALA A 4 -7.90 -9.86 22.93
N ARG A 5 -7.24 -9.00 23.70
CA ARG A 5 -6.32 -7.99 23.23
C ARG A 5 -5.34 -8.69 22.32
N PHE A 6 -5.56 -8.58 21.03
CA PHE A 6 -4.51 -8.81 20.04
C PHE A 6 -3.36 -7.87 20.41
N GLN A 7 -2.38 -8.38 21.16
CA GLN A 7 -1.19 -7.63 21.50
C GLN A 7 -0.43 -7.44 20.20
N ARG A 8 -0.60 -6.26 19.62
CA ARG A 8 0.23 -5.87 18.48
C ARG A 8 1.68 -5.97 18.88
N PRO A 9 2.52 -6.50 17.99
CA PRO A 9 3.96 -6.56 18.24
C PRO A 9 4.50 -5.14 18.56
N PRO A 10 5.64 -5.03 19.22
CA PRO A 10 6.29 -3.75 19.47
C PRO A 10 6.41 -2.97 18.16
N SER A 11 6.36 -1.65 18.26
CA SER A 11 6.45 -0.78 17.09
C SER A 11 7.61 -1.21 16.19
N PRO A 12 7.37 -1.49 14.90
CA PRO A 12 8.43 -1.87 13.97
C PRO A 12 9.24 -0.65 13.51
N TYR A 13 9.02 0.50 14.15
CA TYR A 13 9.65 1.76 13.82
C TYR A 13 10.64 2.15 14.93
N PRO A 14 11.87 1.57 14.91
CA PRO A 14 12.94 2.00 15.79
C PRO A 14 13.30 3.48 15.52
N THR A 15 14.18 4.03 16.36
CA THR A 15 14.51 5.47 16.32
C THR A 15 14.94 5.95 14.93
N GLU A 16 15.64 5.09 14.18
CA GLU A 16 16.19 5.40 12.84
C GLU A 16 15.12 5.62 11.77
N VAL A 17 13.90 5.13 12.01
CA VAL A 17 12.77 5.28 11.07
C VAL A 17 11.63 6.11 11.65
N GLN A 18 11.88 6.84 12.76
CA GLN A 18 10.97 7.88 13.21
C GLN A 18 10.94 9.02 12.18
N ILE A 19 9.80 9.66 12.04
CA ILE A 19 9.58 10.74 11.07
C ILE A 19 8.99 11.98 11.76
N ASP A 20 9.25 13.14 11.18
CA ASP A 20 8.40 14.31 11.36
C ASP A 20 7.17 14.15 10.43
N PRO A 21 5.99 13.82 10.98
CA PRO A 21 4.84 13.46 10.15
C PRO A 21 4.25 14.61 9.34
N ASP A 22 4.69 15.85 9.54
CA ASP A 22 4.28 17.00 8.75
C ASP A 22 5.20 17.22 7.54
N HIS A 23 6.44 16.74 7.60
CA HIS A 23 7.48 17.00 6.60
C HIS A 23 8.07 15.73 5.97
N GLU A 24 7.80 14.57 6.55
CA GLU A 24 8.37 13.31 6.13
C GLU A 24 7.30 12.22 5.98
N LYS A 25 7.63 11.23 5.19
CA LYS A 25 6.90 9.96 5.04
C LYS A 25 7.87 8.79 5.15
N ARG A 26 7.36 7.60 5.37
CA ARG A 26 8.15 6.36 5.20
C ARG A 26 7.85 5.74 3.84
N VAL A 27 8.88 5.28 3.17
CA VAL A 27 8.78 4.44 1.98
C VAL A 27 9.27 3.04 2.29
N ILE A 28 8.80 2.07 1.52
CA ILE A 28 9.03 0.66 1.74
C ILE A 28 9.82 0.11 0.56
N ASP A 29 10.98 -0.46 0.82
CA ASP A 29 11.72 -1.24 -0.16
C ASP A 29 11.32 -2.72 -0.01
N ILE A 30 10.45 -3.22 -0.89
CA ILE A 30 10.07 -4.63 -0.97
C ILE A 30 11.26 -5.37 -1.57
N GLN A 31 11.85 -6.29 -0.81
CA GLN A 31 13.02 -7.04 -1.26
C GLN A 31 12.64 -8.03 -2.37
N PRO A 32 13.56 -8.33 -3.31
CA PRO A 32 13.31 -9.26 -4.39
C PRO A 32 13.00 -10.65 -3.89
N GLY A 33 12.29 -11.42 -4.73
CA GLY A 33 11.93 -12.79 -4.45
C GLY A 33 10.79 -13.28 -5.33
N SER A 34 10.38 -14.53 -5.17
CA SER A 34 9.40 -15.17 -6.03
C SER A 34 8.42 -16.07 -5.25
N GLY A 35 7.29 -16.34 -5.85
CA GLY A 35 6.31 -17.33 -5.38
C GLY A 35 5.91 -17.13 -3.91
N LYS A 36 6.06 -18.20 -3.10
CA LYS A 36 5.66 -18.24 -1.68
C LYS A 36 6.78 -17.87 -0.72
N GLU A 37 7.95 -17.48 -1.21
CA GLU A 37 9.02 -16.99 -0.34
C GLU A 37 8.53 -15.87 0.58
N GLU A 38 9.15 -15.77 1.76
CA GLU A 38 8.85 -14.72 2.72
C GLU A 38 8.93 -13.33 2.08
N ILE A 39 7.97 -12.49 2.38
CA ILE A 39 8.02 -11.08 2.01
C ILE A 39 8.89 -10.35 3.03
N ARG A 40 9.99 -9.78 2.56
CA ARG A 40 10.89 -8.96 3.35
C ARG A 40 10.82 -7.51 2.89
N CYS A 41 10.59 -6.61 3.82
CA CYS A 41 10.47 -5.19 3.58
C CYS A 41 11.43 -4.41 4.44
N HIS A 42 11.98 -3.34 3.88
CA HIS A 42 12.77 -2.37 4.61
C HIS A 42 12.09 -1.01 4.55
N VAL A 43 11.91 -0.37 5.70
CA VAL A 43 11.29 0.96 5.81
C VAL A 43 12.37 2.00 5.98
N SER A 44 12.25 3.10 5.26
CA SER A 44 13.12 4.26 5.39
C SER A 44 12.34 5.57 5.41
N PRO A 45 12.73 6.56 6.23
CA PRO A 45 12.16 7.90 6.18
C PRO A 45 12.57 8.62 4.90
N GLN A 46 11.68 9.47 4.41
CA GLN A 46 11.89 10.28 3.23
C GLN A 46 11.18 11.63 3.38
N SER A 47 11.88 12.71 3.05
CA SER A 47 11.29 14.04 3.06
C SER A 47 10.16 14.20 2.05
N LEU A 48 9.12 14.91 2.42
CA LEU A 48 8.06 15.34 1.51
C LEU A 48 8.46 16.57 0.67
N THR A 49 9.51 17.29 1.06
CA THR A 49 9.89 18.57 0.42
C THR A 49 11.13 18.47 -0.46
N SER A 50 12.07 17.61 -0.11
CA SER A 50 13.45 17.63 -0.64
C SER A 50 13.71 16.64 -1.78
N HIS A 51 12.77 15.75 -2.08
CA HIS A 51 12.96 14.75 -3.13
C HIS A 51 12.16 15.10 -4.37
N PRO A 52 12.76 14.97 -5.56
CA PRO A 52 12.01 15.08 -6.78
C PRO A 52 10.87 14.06 -6.79
N SER A 53 9.74 14.44 -7.33
CA SER A 53 8.64 13.51 -7.55
C SER A 53 9.15 12.33 -8.39
N GLY A 54 8.84 11.10 -7.98
CA GLY A 54 9.03 9.93 -8.86
C GLY A 54 10.04 8.89 -8.42
N ASP A 55 10.57 8.92 -7.20
CA ASP A 55 11.49 7.89 -6.72
C ASP A 55 10.81 6.71 -5.99
N TYR A 56 9.49 6.73 -5.88
CA TYR A 56 8.67 5.64 -5.33
C TYR A 56 7.33 5.53 -6.06
N GLU A 57 6.71 4.38 -5.94
CA GLU A 57 5.33 4.13 -6.38
C GLU A 57 4.39 4.17 -5.17
N ALA A 58 3.09 4.43 -5.37
CA ALA A 58 2.10 4.35 -4.30
C ALA A 58 1.14 3.19 -4.53
N LEU A 59 0.84 2.42 -3.48
CA LEU A 59 -0.11 1.31 -3.56
C LEU A 59 -1.47 1.75 -3.02
N SER A 60 -2.48 1.69 -3.88
CA SER A 60 -3.88 1.87 -3.54
C SER A 60 -4.59 0.52 -3.51
N TYR A 61 -5.17 0.14 -2.37
CA TYR A 61 -5.81 -1.16 -2.18
C TYR A 61 -6.83 -1.11 -1.04
N VAL A 62 -7.69 -2.10 -0.94
CA VAL A 62 -8.55 -2.31 0.23
C VAL A 62 -7.78 -3.10 1.28
N TRP A 63 -7.77 -2.64 2.51
CA TRP A 63 -7.07 -3.36 3.59
C TRP A 63 -7.62 -4.78 3.80
N GLY A 64 -8.94 -4.93 3.72
CA GLY A 64 -9.60 -6.18 4.06
C GLY A 64 -9.72 -6.36 5.57
N ASP A 65 -10.08 -7.59 5.96
CA ASP A 65 -10.31 -7.95 7.34
C ASP A 65 -9.01 -8.27 8.08
N TRP A 66 -8.84 -7.70 9.28
CA TRP A 66 -7.71 -7.98 10.16
C TRP A 66 -7.76 -9.37 10.80
N GLU A 67 -8.93 -9.98 10.93
CA GLU A 67 -9.04 -11.36 11.42
C GLU A 67 -8.34 -12.32 10.46
N ASN A 68 -8.33 -11.98 9.17
CA ASN A 68 -7.63 -12.71 8.13
C ASN A 68 -6.31 -12.02 7.76
N HIS A 69 -5.29 -12.21 8.59
CA HIS A 69 -3.97 -11.62 8.39
C HIS A 69 -2.91 -12.65 7.96
N GLY A 70 -1.79 -12.16 7.50
CA GLY A 70 -0.56 -12.89 7.27
C GLY A 70 0.61 -12.11 7.84
N THR A 71 1.82 -12.60 7.64
CA THR A 71 3.02 -11.97 8.19
C THR A 71 4.05 -11.67 7.11
N ILE A 72 4.88 -10.67 7.39
CA ILE A 72 6.06 -10.30 6.62
C ILE A 72 7.24 -10.08 7.57
N SER A 73 8.45 -10.04 7.06
CA SER A 73 9.58 -9.51 7.81
C SER A 73 9.71 -8.01 7.52
N LEU A 74 9.73 -7.18 8.56
CA LEU A 74 9.84 -5.72 8.45
C LEU A 74 11.06 -5.23 9.24
N ASN A 75 12.03 -4.62 8.57
CA ASN A 75 13.30 -4.18 9.16
C ASN A 75 14.04 -5.33 9.92
N GLY A 76 13.96 -6.56 9.41
CA GLY A 76 14.52 -7.74 10.07
C GLY A 76 13.70 -8.28 11.25
N ILE A 77 12.61 -7.63 11.62
CA ILE A 77 11.67 -8.13 12.63
C ILE A 77 10.74 -9.13 11.93
N PRO A 78 10.74 -10.41 12.29
CA PRO A 78 9.87 -11.41 11.70
C PRO A 78 8.42 -11.22 12.16
N ASP A 79 7.51 -11.90 11.48
CA ASP A 79 6.10 -12.04 11.87
C ASP A 79 5.33 -10.72 12.06
N PHE A 80 5.76 -9.66 11.34
CA PHE A 80 5.02 -8.42 11.34
C PHE A 80 3.66 -8.62 10.64
N PRO A 81 2.52 -8.39 11.34
CA PRO A 81 1.21 -8.69 10.80
C PRO A 81 0.78 -7.66 9.74
N VAL A 82 0.29 -8.15 8.63
CA VAL A 82 -0.38 -7.38 7.57
C VAL A 82 -1.66 -8.08 7.18
N THR A 83 -2.64 -7.35 6.65
CA THR A 83 -3.85 -8.00 6.16
C THR A 83 -3.51 -8.98 5.03
N ARG A 84 -4.28 -10.03 4.91
CA ARG A 84 -4.06 -11.04 3.86
C ARG A 84 -4.12 -10.43 2.46
N ASN A 85 -4.99 -9.45 2.27
CA ASN A 85 -5.07 -8.76 0.99
C ASN A 85 -3.78 -7.99 0.67
N LEU A 86 -3.20 -7.30 1.67
CA LEU A 86 -1.90 -6.66 1.48
C LEU A 86 -0.79 -7.69 1.20
N LEU A 87 -0.77 -8.81 1.93
CA LEU A 87 0.23 -9.86 1.67
C LEU A 87 0.16 -10.40 0.23
N ARG A 88 -1.04 -10.57 -0.32
CA ARG A 88 -1.25 -10.97 -1.71
C ARG A 88 -0.76 -9.89 -2.68
N ALA A 89 -1.12 -8.63 -2.42
CA ALA A 89 -0.64 -7.50 -3.21
C ALA A 89 0.90 -7.42 -3.21
N LEU A 90 1.54 -7.55 -2.05
CA LEU A 90 3.00 -7.54 -1.92
C LEU A 90 3.66 -8.66 -2.74
N ARG A 91 3.10 -9.87 -2.72
CA ARG A 91 3.58 -10.98 -3.55
C ARG A 91 3.48 -10.69 -5.05
N ARG A 92 2.43 -10.02 -5.47
CA ARG A 92 2.20 -9.68 -6.87
C ARG A 92 3.08 -8.54 -7.37
N VAL A 93 3.28 -7.51 -6.55
CA VAL A 93 4.07 -6.32 -6.92
C VAL A 93 5.57 -6.53 -6.74
N ARG A 94 5.99 -7.49 -5.90
CA ARG A 94 7.40 -7.84 -5.70
C ARG A 94 8.07 -8.22 -7.01
N THR A 95 9.29 -7.73 -7.23
CA THR A 95 10.12 -8.11 -8.37
C THR A 95 11.04 -9.29 -8.02
N ARG A 96 11.62 -9.93 -9.03
CA ARG A 96 12.49 -11.09 -8.84
C ARG A 96 13.93 -10.73 -8.55
N ASP A 97 14.40 -9.60 -9.06
CA ASP A 97 15.82 -9.26 -9.25
C ASP A 97 16.27 -8.01 -8.50
N ARG A 98 15.37 -7.13 -8.15
CA ARG A 98 15.70 -5.85 -7.52
C ARG A 98 14.66 -5.44 -6.47
N PRO A 99 15.03 -4.61 -5.48
CA PRO A 99 14.06 -4.02 -4.59
C PRO A 99 13.05 -3.13 -5.34
N ARG A 100 11.83 -3.10 -4.87
CA ARG A 100 10.80 -2.19 -5.39
C ARG A 100 10.38 -1.23 -4.29
N ARG A 101 10.50 0.06 -4.58
CA ARG A 101 10.21 1.13 -3.64
C ARG A 101 8.77 1.57 -3.75
N VAL A 102 8.00 1.39 -2.67
CA VAL A 102 6.55 1.63 -2.67
C VAL A 102 6.12 2.33 -1.38
N TRP A 103 5.21 3.27 -1.46
CA TRP A 103 4.48 3.78 -0.29
C TRP A 103 3.20 2.95 -0.09
N ILE A 104 2.97 2.49 1.15
CA ILE A 104 1.85 1.60 1.51
C ILE A 104 1.31 2.07 2.85
N ASP A 105 0.10 2.62 2.88
CA ASP A 105 -0.51 3.25 4.05
C ASP A 105 -0.44 2.40 5.33
N GLN A 106 -0.73 1.10 5.22
CA GLN A 106 -0.76 0.17 6.36
C GLN A 106 0.61 -0.01 7.03
N ILE A 107 1.71 0.12 6.26
CA ILE A 107 3.08 -0.08 6.73
C ILE A 107 3.82 1.26 6.86
N SER A 108 3.57 2.21 5.98
CA SER A 108 4.28 3.50 5.98
C SER A 108 3.85 4.40 7.14
N ILE A 109 2.62 4.24 7.64
CA ILE A 109 2.07 5.02 8.74
C ILE A 109 2.07 4.17 10.02
N ASN A 110 2.58 4.72 11.11
CA ASN A 110 2.45 4.07 12.41
C ASN A 110 0.98 4.10 12.87
N GLN A 111 0.28 2.99 12.64
CA GLN A 111 -1.15 2.87 12.95
C GLN A 111 -1.46 2.91 14.46
N GLN A 112 -0.45 2.71 15.31
CA GLN A 112 -0.59 2.73 16.76
C GLN A 112 -0.49 4.15 17.32
N GLU A 113 0.20 5.05 16.61
CA GLU A 113 0.40 6.44 17.03
C GLU A 113 -0.67 7.35 16.40
N LYS A 114 -1.67 7.71 17.21
CA LYS A 114 -2.83 8.50 16.73
C LYS A 114 -2.42 9.85 16.15
N ALA A 115 -1.41 10.50 16.74
CA ALA A 115 -0.96 11.83 16.32
C ALA A 115 -0.27 11.74 14.94
N GLU A 116 0.63 10.79 14.75
CA GLU A 116 1.27 10.53 13.46
C GLU A 116 0.23 10.20 12.39
N ARG A 117 -0.65 9.23 12.68
CA ARG A 117 -1.69 8.81 11.75
C ARG A 117 -2.55 9.99 11.28
N LYS A 118 -3.02 10.85 12.20
CA LYS A 118 -3.83 12.02 11.86
C LYS A 118 -3.11 12.99 10.93
N ARG A 119 -1.81 13.18 11.10
CA ARG A 119 -1.00 14.08 10.27
C ARG A 119 -0.70 13.45 8.92
N GLN A 120 -0.28 12.18 8.88
CA GLN A 120 0.02 11.47 7.65
C GLN A 120 -1.20 11.32 6.74
N VAL A 121 -2.40 11.07 7.29
CA VAL A 121 -3.65 11.03 6.51
C VAL A 121 -3.89 12.35 5.77
N LYS A 122 -3.56 13.50 6.36
CA LYS A 122 -3.66 14.80 5.67
C LYS A 122 -2.66 14.97 4.52
N GLN A 123 -1.58 14.21 4.52
CA GLN A 123 -0.54 14.24 3.48
C GLN A 123 -0.78 13.24 2.35
N ILE A 124 -1.79 12.35 2.46
CA ILE A 124 -2.03 11.29 1.48
C ILE A 124 -2.10 11.85 0.05
N GLY A 125 -2.90 12.89 -0.17
CA GLY A 125 -3.01 13.50 -1.51
C GLY A 125 -1.65 13.94 -2.06
N ARG A 126 -0.81 14.57 -1.22
CA ARG A 126 0.55 14.98 -1.60
C ARG A 126 1.45 13.77 -1.88
N ILE A 127 1.36 12.73 -1.04
CA ILE A 127 2.15 11.51 -1.21
C ILE A 127 1.82 10.83 -2.55
N PHE A 128 0.54 10.71 -2.87
CA PHE A 128 0.12 10.12 -4.15
C PHE A 128 0.51 10.98 -5.35
N SER A 129 0.41 12.31 -5.25
CA SER A 129 0.80 13.22 -6.35
C SER A 129 2.30 13.23 -6.64
N GLN A 130 3.13 12.88 -5.67
CA GLN A 130 4.59 12.79 -5.79
C GLN A 130 5.08 11.41 -6.23
N ALA A 131 4.23 10.40 -6.19
CA ALA A 131 4.60 9.06 -6.64
C ALA A 131 4.85 9.04 -8.15
N SER A 132 5.80 8.21 -8.61
CA SER A 132 6.05 7.99 -10.05
C SER A 132 4.82 7.42 -10.75
N ARG A 133 4.10 6.56 -10.04
CA ARG A 133 2.81 6.00 -10.47
C ARG A 133 2.03 5.45 -9.28
N VAL A 134 0.74 5.28 -9.46
CA VAL A 134 -0.12 4.59 -8.51
C VAL A 134 -0.39 3.18 -9.01
N ILE A 135 -0.15 2.20 -8.14
CA ILE A 135 -0.50 0.80 -8.36
C ILE A 135 -1.86 0.59 -7.70
N VAL A 136 -2.87 0.20 -8.47
CA VAL A 136 -4.18 -0.16 -7.93
C VAL A 136 -4.29 -1.68 -7.83
N TRP A 137 -4.51 -2.17 -6.61
CA TRP A 137 -4.72 -3.58 -6.34
C TRP A 137 -6.19 -3.86 -6.08
N LEU A 138 -6.83 -4.57 -7.00
CA LEU A 138 -8.26 -4.89 -6.95
C LEU A 138 -8.55 -6.25 -6.30
N GLY A 139 -7.52 -6.97 -5.90
CA GLY A 139 -7.63 -8.34 -5.36
C GLY A 139 -7.18 -9.39 -6.38
N GLU A 140 -7.16 -10.65 -5.95
CA GLU A 140 -7.03 -11.79 -6.86
C GLU A 140 -8.44 -12.15 -7.36
N SER A 141 -8.61 -12.33 -8.66
CA SER A 141 -9.82 -12.94 -9.20
C SER A 141 -9.65 -14.46 -9.14
N ASP A 142 -10.68 -15.16 -8.70
CA ASP A 142 -10.74 -16.62 -8.78
C ASP A 142 -10.92 -17.11 -10.25
N GLU A 143 -11.23 -16.22 -11.15
CA GLU A 143 -11.27 -16.44 -12.59
C GLU A 143 -10.17 -15.59 -13.22
N ASP A 144 -9.45 -16.16 -14.20
CA ASP A 144 -8.41 -15.50 -14.99
C ASP A 144 -8.95 -14.32 -15.81
N ILE A 145 -9.45 -13.31 -15.13
CA ILE A 145 -9.74 -12.03 -15.76
C ILE A 145 -8.40 -11.34 -15.95
N ASP A 146 -7.84 -11.49 -17.14
CA ASP A 146 -6.65 -10.81 -17.60
C ASP A 146 -6.93 -9.29 -17.71
N TYR A 147 -6.90 -8.60 -16.59
CA TYR A 147 -6.97 -7.13 -16.54
C TYR A 147 -5.73 -6.46 -17.17
N ALA A 148 -4.76 -7.25 -17.58
CA ALA A 148 -3.55 -6.78 -18.26
C ALA A 148 -3.71 -6.76 -19.78
N SER A 149 -4.89 -7.05 -20.33
CA SER A 149 -5.11 -7.04 -21.76
C SER A 149 -5.04 -5.62 -22.35
N LYS A 150 -3.98 -5.42 -22.99
CA LYS A 150 -3.62 -4.65 -24.20
C LYS A 150 -4.03 -3.18 -24.37
N ASP A 151 -5.07 -2.68 -23.70
CA ASP A 151 -5.46 -1.26 -23.81
C ASP A 151 -6.14 -0.80 -22.52
N GLY A 152 -5.66 0.27 -21.91
CA GLY A 152 -6.25 0.88 -20.71
C GLY A 152 -7.75 1.20 -20.85
N ARG A 153 -8.31 1.08 -22.03
CA ARG A 153 -9.75 1.16 -22.33
C ARG A 153 -10.56 0.01 -21.73
N ASP A 154 -9.99 -1.20 -21.69
CA ASP A 154 -10.68 -2.37 -21.13
C ASP A 154 -10.77 -2.30 -19.60
N PHE A 155 -9.75 -1.73 -18.96
CA PHE A 155 -9.77 -1.43 -17.53
C PHE A 155 -10.92 -0.48 -17.17
N PHE A 156 -11.07 0.65 -17.89
CA PHE A 156 -12.16 1.60 -17.65
C PHE A 156 -13.54 1.01 -17.96
N THR A 157 -13.63 0.09 -18.90
CA THR A 157 -14.88 -0.58 -19.25
C THR A 157 -15.27 -1.61 -18.18
N ALA A 158 -14.33 -2.40 -17.69
CA ALA A 158 -14.54 -3.30 -16.54
C ALA A 158 -14.90 -2.51 -15.28
N LEU A 159 -14.26 -1.39 -15.08
CA LEU A 159 -14.52 -0.43 -14.03
C LEU A 159 -15.95 0.11 -14.06
N ARG A 160 -16.40 0.60 -15.21
CA ARG A 160 -17.77 1.08 -15.43
C ARG A 160 -18.79 -0.02 -15.16
N LYS A 161 -18.53 -1.22 -15.62
CA LYS A 161 -19.41 -2.38 -15.43
C LYS A 161 -19.52 -2.73 -13.94
N ALA A 162 -18.42 -2.83 -13.22
CA ALA A 162 -18.43 -3.09 -11.78
C ALA A 162 -19.19 -2.02 -10.98
N CYS A 163 -19.15 -0.75 -11.42
CA CYS A 163 -19.93 0.33 -10.80
C CYS A 163 -21.42 0.24 -11.14
N SER A 164 -21.81 -0.23 -12.35
CA SER A 164 -23.20 -0.29 -12.79
C SER A 164 -23.95 -1.50 -12.24
N ASP A 165 -23.26 -2.62 -12.00
CA ASP A 165 -23.89 -3.89 -11.64
C ASP A 165 -24.03 -4.08 -10.12
N GLY A 166 -23.68 -3.07 -9.31
CA GLY A 166 -23.76 -3.15 -7.83
C GLY A 166 -22.78 -4.14 -7.19
N THR A 167 -21.92 -4.77 -8.00
CA THR A 167 -20.83 -5.65 -7.54
C THR A 167 -19.57 -4.84 -7.25
N ALA A 168 -19.75 -3.61 -6.75
CA ALA A 168 -18.66 -2.68 -6.53
C ALA A 168 -17.59 -3.31 -5.64
N ASN A 169 -16.40 -3.48 -6.21
CA ASN A 169 -15.21 -3.82 -5.45
C ASN A 169 -15.07 -2.83 -4.28
N PRO A 170 -14.87 -3.30 -3.04
CA PRO A 170 -14.73 -2.44 -1.85
C PRO A 170 -13.70 -1.31 -2.00
N TRP A 171 -12.77 -1.40 -2.95
CA TRP A 171 -11.83 -0.34 -3.27
C TRP A 171 -12.52 0.99 -3.60
N TRP A 172 -13.67 0.98 -4.28
CA TRP A 172 -14.43 2.19 -4.64
C TRP A 172 -15.12 2.89 -3.48
N SER A 173 -15.37 2.18 -2.39
CA SER A 173 -16.01 2.76 -1.21
C SER A 173 -15.06 3.57 -0.33
N ARG A 174 -13.77 3.60 -0.66
CA ARG A 174 -12.79 4.40 0.08
C ARG A 174 -12.93 5.87 -0.31
N ALA A 175 -13.07 6.73 0.70
CA ALA A 175 -13.30 8.17 0.49
C ALA A 175 -12.18 8.88 -0.28
N TRP A 176 -10.94 8.39 -0.20
CA TRP A 176 -9.75 9.00 -0.83
C TRP A 176 -9.38 8.42 -2.19
N VAL A 177 -10.09 7.40 -2.68
CA VAL A 177 -9.84 6.81 -4.01
C VAL A 177 -9.89 7.86 -5.12
N ILE A 178 -10.82 8.81 -5.03
CA ILE A 178 -10.95 9.88 -6.01
C ILE A 178 -9.70 10.76 -6.00
N GLU A 179 -9.19 11.10 -4.83
CA GLU A 179 -7.96 11.89 -4.70
C GLU A 179 -6.75 11.12 -5.21
N GLU A 180 -6.63 9.84 -4.85
CA GLU A 180 -5.58 8.94 -5.33
C GLU A 180 -5.54 8.89 -6.86
N PHE A 181 -6.70 8.76 -7.49
CA PHE A 181 -6.82 8.62 -8.94
C PHE A 181 -6.61 9.93 -9.70
N VAL A 182 -7.16 11.03 -9.18
CA VAL A 182 -7.04 12.36 -9.81
C VAL A 182 -5.63 12.93 -9.66
N LEU A 183 -4.94 12.60 -8.56
CA LEU A 183 -3.59 13.06 -8.27
C LEU A 183 -2.51 12.15 -8.85
N SER A 184 -2.85 10.89 -9.20
CA SER A 184 -1.94 10.05 -9.95
C SER A 184 -1.64 10.72 -11.28
N LYS A 185 -0.42 11.03 -11.49
CA LYS A 185 0.06 11.88 -12.51
C LYS A 185 -0.37 11.62 -13.92
N ARG A 186 -0.70 12.70 -14.47
CA ARG A 186 -0.59 13.14 -15.86
C ARG A 186 0.61 12.51 -16.56
N ASP A 187 0.31 11.81 -17.64
CA ASP A 187 1.31 11.45 -18.64
C ASP A 187 2.10 12.68 -19.09
N PRO A 188 3.39 12.53 -19.38
CA PRO A 188 4.22 13.57 -19.89
C PRO A 188 3.77 14.05 -21.28
#